data_1bb8643d4d47a6c42cd651c23833f839
#
_entry.id   1bb8643d4d47a6c42cd651c23833f839
#
_cell.length_a   1.000
_cell.length_b   1.000
_cell.length_c   1.000
_cell.angle_alpha   90.00
_cell.angle_beta   90.00
_cell.angle_gamma   90.00
#
_symmetry.space_group_name_H-M   'P 1'
#
loop_
_entity.id
_entity.type
_entity.pdbx_description
1 polymer ?
#
loop_
_entity_poly.entity_id
_entity_poly.type
_entity_poly.pdbx_seq_one_letter_code
_entity_poly.pdbx_strand_id
1 'polypeptide(L)'
;MKKTVFYPRHVAHGARMVEFAGFQMPLEYSGVIAEHLAVRNTVGVFDVSHMGEIWVKGPSAIKLLQRITTNDISLLSPGKAQYTCMPNGNGGIVDDLIIYQFEDLKYLL
;
A
#
# COMPACT_ATOMS: atom_id res chain seq x y z
N MET A 1 -11.45 16.02 -6.83
CA MET A 1 -11.04 14.66 -6.41
C MET A 1 -10.33 13.96 -7.57
N LYS A 2 -9.21 13.31 -7.29
CA LYS A 2 -8.47 12.54 -8.29
C LYS A 2 -9.23 11.26 -8.67
N LYS A 3 -8.90 10.69 -9.82
CA LYS A 3 -9.45 9.42 -10.31
C LYS A 3 -8.29 8.50 -10.67
N THR A 4 -8.40 7.22 -10.32
CA THR A 4 -7.44 6.21 -10.76
C THR A 4 -7.64 5.90 -12.25
N VAL A 5 -6.69 5.22 -12.86
CA VAL A 5 -6.81 4.76 -14.25
C VAL A 5 -7.99 3.78 -14.42
N PHE A 6 -8.38 3.08 -13.36
CA PHE A 6 -9.49 2.12 -13.36
C PHE A 6 -10.86 2.73 -13.02
N TYR A 7 -10.93 4.02 -12.66
CA TYR A 7 -12.19 4.68 -12.30
C TYR A 7 -13.35 4.41 -13.28
N PRO A 8 -13.16 4.54 -14.62
CA PRO A 8 -14.26 4.26 -15.55
C PRO A 8 -14.72 2.80 -15.49
N ARG A 9 -13.83 1.86 -15.19
CA ARG A 9 -14.16 0.43 -15.04
C ARG A 9 -14.97 0.19 -13.78
N HIS A 10 -14.60 0.82 -12.66
CA HIS A 10 -15.36 0.73 -11.42
C HIS A 10 -16.82 1.19 -11.61
N VAL A 11 -16.99 2.37 -12.23
CA VAL A 11 -18.33 2.91 -12.52
C VAL A 11 -19.13 1.99 -13.46
N ALA A 12 -18.49 1.51 -14.53
CA ALA A 12 -19.14 0.60 -15.49
C ALA A 12 -19.59 -0.73 -14.88
N HIS A 13 -18.90 -1.20 -13.84
CA HIS A 13 -19.24 -2.40 -13.09
C HIS A 13 -20.17 -2.13 -11.88
N GLY A 14 -20.72 -0.93 -11.77
CA GLY A 14 -21.71 -0.60 -10.75
C GLY A 14 -21.14 -0.40 -9.34
N ALA A 15 -19.85 -0.10 -9.21
CA ALA A 15 -19.24 0.13 -7.92
C ALA A 15 -19.86 1.35 -7.21
N ARG A 16 -20.07 1.23 -5.91
CA ARG A 16 -20.38 2.36 -5.04
C ARG A 16 -19.10 3.15 -4.77
N MET A 17 -18.97 4.31 -5.41
CA MET A 17 -17.77 5.16 -5.33
C MET A 17 -17.82 6.06 -4.10
N VAL A 18 -16.68 6.19 -3.41
CA VAL A 18 -16.50 7.06 -2.24
C VAL A 18 -15.18 7.83 -2.35
N GLU A 19 -15.05 8.87 -1.54
CA GLU A 19 -13.76 9.52 -1.35
C GLU A 19 -12.86 8.66 -0.45
N PHE A 20 -11.63 8.42 -0.90
CA PHE A 20 -10.60 7.77 -0.13
C PHE A 20 -9.23 8.33 -0.51
N ALA A 21 -8.48 8.86 0.46
CA ALA A 21 -7.13 9.43 0.26
C ALA A 21 -7.06 10.46 -0.89
N GLY A 22 -8.12 11.28 -1.06
CA GLY A 22 -8.20 12.30 -2.12
C GLY A 22 -8.56 11.77 -3.50
N PHE A 23 -8.88 10.47 -3.61
CA PHE A 23 -9.32 9.81 -4.84
C PHE A 23 -10.78 9.36 -4.76
N GLN A 24 -11.42 9.22 -5.93
CA GLN A 24 -12.66 8.48 -6.09
C GLN A 24 -12.33 6.99 -6.17
N MET A 25 -12.69 6.23 -5.13
CA MET A 25 -12.37 4.81 -5.01
C MET A 25 -13.63 3.95 -4.87
N PRO A 26 -13.64 2.71 -5.37
CA PRO A 26 -14.76 1.80 -5.17
C PRO A 26 -14.76 1.28 -3.73
N LEU A 27 -15.87 1.46 -3.03
CA LEU A 27 -16.06 0.89 -1.70
C LEU A 27 -16.52 -0.57 -1.78
N GLU A 28 -17.44 -0.85 -2.70
CA GLU A 28 -18.01 -2.17 -2.92
C GLU A 28 -18.69 -2.25 -4.29
N TYR A 29 -18.97 -3.47 -4.77
CA TYR A 29 -19.75 -3.76 -5.97
C TYR A 29 -21.03 -4.53 -5.63
N SER A 30 -20.90 -5.74 -5.11
CA SER A 30 -22.02 -6.63 -4.74
C SER A 30 -22.34 -6.61 -3.25
N GLY A 31 -21.54 -5.95 -2.46
CA GLY A 31 -21.67 -5.83 -1.02
C GLY A 31 -20.46 -6.30 -0.24
N VAL A 32 -20.11 -5.56 0.80
CA VAL A 32 -18.89 -5.73 1.60
C VAL A 32 -18.71 -7.16 2.12
N ILE A 33 -19.79 -7.77 2.66
CA ILE A 33 -19.71 -9.12 3.24
C ILE A 33 -19.46 -10.17 2.16
N ALA A 34 -20.18 -10.09 1.03
CA ALA A 34 -20.02 -11.04 -0.08
C ALA A 34 -18.61 -10.96 -0.68
N GLU A 35 -18.09 -9.76 -0.88
CA GLU A 35 -16.75 -9.53 -1.40
C GLU A 35 -15.67 -9.96 -0.41
N HIS A 36 -15.84 -9.71 0.89
CA HIS A 36 -14.96 -10.23 1.93
C HIS A 36 -14.88 -11.76 1.89
N LEU A 37 -16.02 -12.44 1.81
CA LEU A 37 -16.07 -13.90 1.74
C LEU A 37 -15.43 -14.42 0.44
N ALA A 38 -15.57 -13.72 -0.68
CA ALA A 38 -14.88 -14.08 -1.92
C ALA A 38 -13.35 -14.02 -1.75
N VAL A 39 -12.80 -12.98 -1.12
CA VAL A 39 -11.37 -12.88 -0.83
C VAL A 39 -10.91 -14.02 0.09
N ARG A 40 -11.71 -14.37 1.10
CA ARG A 40 -11.36 -15.43 2.07
C ARG A 40 -11.40 -16.84 1.48
N ASN A 41 -12.30 -17.10 0.56
CA ASN A 41 -12.57 -18.45 0.04
C ASN A 41 -12.04 -18.69 -1.39
N THR A 42 -11.79 -17.62 -2.14
CA THR A 42 -11.34 -17.70 -3.53
C THR A 42 -10.24 -16.67 -3.80
N VAL A 43 -10.53 -15.61 -4.57
CA VAL A 43 -9.59 -14.57 -4.94
C VAL A 43 -10.28 -13.19 -4.96
N GLY A 44 -9.54 -12.15 -4.58
CA GLY A 44 -9.96 -10.75 -4.73
C GLY A 44 -8.93 -9.93 -5.49
N VAL A 45 -9.41 -8.93 -6.23
CA VAL A 45 -8.58 -7.95 -6.95
C VAL A 45 -8.92 -6.56 -6.41
N PHE A 46 -7.90 -5.78 -6.13
CA PHE A 46 -8.03 -4.45 -5.55
C PHE A 46 -7.31 -3.41 -6.41
N ASP A 47 -7.96 -2.27 -6.64
CA ASP A 47 -7.30 -1.09 -7.22
C ASP A 47 -6.49 -0.40 -6.12
N VAL A 48 -5.18 -0.41 -6.26
CA VAL A 48 -4.24 0.27 -5.36
C VAL A 48 -3.50 1.41 -6.08
N SER A 49 -4.00 1.87 -7.22
CA SER A 49 -3.35 2.90 -8.06
C SER A 49 -3.27 4.28 -7.40
N HIS A 50 -3.90 4.48 -6.24
CA HIS A 50 -3.77 5.68 -5.42
C HIS A 50 -2.52 5.69 -4.55
N MET A 51 -1.88 4.55 -4.38
CA MET A 51 -0.65 4.40 -3.59
C MET A 51 0.57 4.86 -4.40
N GLY A 52 1.61 5.31 -3.70
CA GLY A 52 2.90 5.66 -4.31
C GLY A 52 3.89 4.49 -4.24
N GLU A 53 4.80 4.42 -5.20
CA GLU A 53 5.90 3.46 -5.20
C GLU A 53 7.23 4.21 -5.22
N ILE A 54 8.10 3.91 -4.25
CA ILE A 54 9.40 4.58 -4.08
C ILE A 54 10.52 3.55 -3.99
N TRP A 55 11.46 3.61 -4.93
CA TRP A 55 12.68 2.82 -4.86
C TRP A 55 13.72 3.46 -3.96
N VAL A 56 14.25 2.69 -3.00
CA VAL A 56 15.40 3.05 -2.17
C VAL A 56 16.52 2.05 -2.43
N LYS A 57 17.68 2.55 -2.92
CA LYS A 57 18.78 1.71 -3.38
C LYS A 57 20.11 2.21 -2.87
N GLY A 58 21.05 1.28 -2.66
CA GLY A 58 22.43 1.58 -2.34
C GLY A 58 22.85 1.26 -0.90
N PRO A 59 24.13 1.40 -0.58
CA PRO A 59 24.70 0.92 0.69
C PRO A 59 24.14 1.60 1.94
N SER A 60 23.54 2.78 1.81
CA SER A 60 22.90 3.48 2.92
C SER A 60 21.37 3.26 2.99
N ALA A 61 20.79 2.45 2.11
CA ALA A 61 19.33 2.25 2.03
C ALA A 61 18.76 1.73 3.35
N ILE A 62 19.34 0.68 3.92
CA ILE A 62 18.89 0.11 5.19
C ILE A 62 19.00 1.13 6.34
N LYS A 63 20.08 1.92 6.37
CA LYS A 63 20.30 2.94 7.40
C LYS A 63 19.25 4.06 7.32
N LEU A 64 18.89 4.47 6.11
CA LEU A 64 17.81 5.44 5.89
C LEU A 64 16.48 4.87 6.38
N LEU A 65 16.09 3.69 5.89
CA LEU A 65 14.82 3.06 6.22
C LEU A 65 14.67 2.80 7.72
N GLN A 66 15.73 2.31 8.37
CA GLN A 66 15.76 2.10 9.83
C GLN A 66 15.57 3.41 10.61
N ARG A 67 15.98 4.54 10.05
CA ARG A 67 15.83 5.85 10.69
C ARG A 67 14.43 6.45 10.53
N ILE A 68 13.80 6.25 9.38
CA ILE A 68 12.53 6.93 9.03
C ILE A 68 11.30 6.09 9.27
N THR A 69 11.45 4.81 9.65
CA THR A 69 10.32 3.91 9.91
C THR A 69 10.41 3.28 11.29
N THR A 70 9.29 2.77 11.78
CA THR A 70 9.14 2.29 13.16
C THR A 70 9.52 0.82 13.35
N ASN A 71 9.53 0.02 12.27
CA ASN A 71 9.83 -1.40 12.36
C ASN A 71 11.32 -1.67 12.08
N ASP A 72 11.80 -2.84 12.47
CA ASP A 72 13.20 -3.23 12.31
C ASP A 72 13.45 -3.79 10.90
N ILE A 73 14.04 -2.97 10.03
CA ILE A 73 14.35 -3.31 8.65
C ILE A 73 15.45 -4.39 8.55
N SER A 74 16.27 -4.56 9.58
CA SER A 74 17.33 -5.58 9.60
C SER A 74 16.78 -7.01 9.60
N LEU A 75 15.49 -7.19 9.92
CA LEU A 75 14.81 -8.47 9.87
C LEU A 75 14.32 -8.86 8.48
N LEU A 76 14.38 -7.93 7.50
CA LEU A 76 14.06 -8.24 6.11
C LEU A 76 15.18 -9.05 5.44
N SER A 77 14.78 -9.83 4.46
CA SER A 77 15.66 -10.52 3.54
C SER A 77 15.07 -10.47 2.12
N PRO A 78 15.85 -10.66 1.05
CA PRO A 78 15.34 -10.67 -0.31
C PRO A 78 14.10 -11.54 -0.50
N GLY A 79 13.07 -10.98 -1.16
CA GLY A 79 11.78 -11.63 -1.37
C GLY A 79 10.79 -11.50 -0.19
N LYS A 80 11.16 -10.80 0.89
CA LYS A 80 10.27 -10.55 2.03
C LYS A 80 9.76 -9.11 2.05
N ALA A 81 8.65 -8.93 2.74
CA ALA A 81 8.01 -7.64 2.96
C ALA A 81 7.71 -7.43 4.44
N GLN A 82 7.66 -6.16 4.86
CA GLN A 82 7.37 -5.75 6.23
C GLN A 82 6.48 -4.53 6.22
N TYR A 83 5.37 -4.59 6.96
CA TYR A 83 4.54 -3.42 7.23
C TYR A 83 5.19 -2.54 8.30
N THR A 84 5.15 -1.23 8.10
CA THR A 84 5.75 -0.25 9.01
C THR A 84 5.04 1.09 8.91
N CYS A 85 5.33 2.00 9.85
CA CYS A 85 4.85 3.37 9.83
C CYS A 85 6.02 4.35 9.71
N MET A 86 5.77 5.49 9.11
CA MET A 86 6.70 6.63 9.04
C MET A 86 6.25 7.70 10.04
N PRO A 87 6.94 7.88 11.18
CA PRO A 87 6.57 8.87 12.18
C PRO A 87 7.03 10.28 11.81
N ASN A 88 6.35 11.29 12.34
CA ASN A 88 6.69 12.70 12.13
C ASN A 88 7.63 13.29 13.19
N GLY A 89 8.10 12.50 14.13
CA GLY A 89 8.96 12.97 15.23
C GLY A 89 8.22 13.63 16.40
N ASN A 90 6.93 13.90 16.30
CA ASN A 90 6.09 14.52 17.33
C ASN A 90 5.01 13.58 17.89
N GLY A 91 5.21 12.27 17.74
CA GLY A 91 4.27 11.24 18.18
C GLY A 91 3.13 10.94 17.19
N GLY A 92 3.09 11.60 16.02
CA GLY A 92 2.13 11.34 14.95
C GLY A 92 2.74 10.48 13.83
N ILE A 93 1.88 9.96 12.96
CA ILE A 93 2.25 9.19 11.78
C ILE A 93 2.08 10.05 10.54
N VAL A 94 3.12 10.10 9.70
CA VAL A 94 3.07 10.75 8.36
C VAL A 94 2.32 9.86 7.39
N ASP A 95 2.71 8.57 7.36
CA ASP A 95 2.10 7.56 6.49
C ASP A 95 2.40 6.16 7.02
N ASP A 96 1.65 5.17 6.56
CA ASP A 96 1.93 3.76 6.73
C ASP A 96 2.31 3.14 5.38
N LEU A 97 3.15 2.12 5.40
CA LEU A 97 3.71 1.57 4.17
C LEU A 97 4.14 0.11 4.34
N ILE A 98 4.31 -0.55 3.19
CA ILE A 98 4.96 -1.85 3.11
C ILE A 98 6.33 -1.65 2.48
N ILE A 99 7.38 -2.20 3.09
CA ILE A 99 8.73 -2.22 2.55
C ILE A 99 9.01 -3.62 2.03
N TYR A 100 9.29 -3.74 0.74
CA TYR A 100 9.71 -4.98 0.09
C TYR A 100 11.22 -4.94 -0.12
N GLN A 101 11.92 -5.97 0.31
CA GLN A 101 13.32 -6.16 -0.08
C GLN A 101 13.39 -7.04 -1.34
N PHE A 102 13.77 -6.46 -2.47
CA PHE A 102 13.90 -7.18 -3.74
C PHE A 102 15.22 -7.93 -3.85
N GLU A 103 16.28 -7.23 -3.51
CA GLU A 103 17.66 -7.70 -3.56
C GLU A 103 18.42 -7.06 -2.39
N ASP A 104 19.65 -7.46 -2.18
CA ASP A 104 20.50 -6.73 -1.25
C ASP A 104 20.61 -5.25 -1.64
N LEU A 105 20.46 -4.38 -0.65
CA LEU A 105 20.51 -2.92 -0.81
C LEU A 105 19.49 -2.34 -1.80
N LYS A 106 18.37 -3.05 -2.07
CA LYS A 106 17.33 -2.60 -3.00
C LYS A 106 15.94 -2.87 -2.43
N TYR A 107 15.25 -1.81 -2.11
CA TYR A 107 13.94 -1.82 -1.45
C TYR A 107 12.91 -1.05 -2.28
N LEU A 108 11.67 -1.52 -2.24
CA LEU A 108 10.47 -0.81 -2.74
C LEU A 108 9.58 -0.48 -1.55
N LEU A 109 9.15 0.76 -1.48
CA LEU A 109 8.16 1.26 -0.53
C LEU A 109 6.85 1.48 -1.28
#